data_59493cc477ca9cd0d4ac21949804d62e
#
_entry.id   59493cc477ca9cd0d4ac21949804d62e
#
_cell.length_a   1.000
_cell.length_b   1.000
_cell.length_c   1.000
_cell.angle_alpha   90.00
_cell.angle_beta   90.00
_cell.angle_gamma   90.00
#
_symmetry.space_group_name_H-M   'P 1'
#
loop_
_entity.id
_entity.type
_entity.pdbx_description
1 polymer ?
#
loop_
_entity_poly.entity_id
_entity_poly.type
_entity_poly.pdbx_seq_one_letter_code
_entity_poly.pdbx_strand_id
1 'polypeptide(L)'
;WPVGAMAEILLPATAHAEWSLVGAALALVLGKQSHQRAVLVSPPWQVFTPFAEYSGIAARQLCCIHPAQKPGRVADADSVWVSEQALKCRDVCAVLAWLPHAQSQALRRLQLLAAQQRQLLWVFRPEQARGQSSPAPLRLCLKVLDKTLQVRVIKRRGPPLERVIELPLLNQRLQDELLAQADRKAQSRQDAEALLESLKAGRLLSSMEVPS
;
A
#
# COMPACT_ATOMS: atom_id res chain seq x y z
N TRP A 1 5.56 6.77 -14.04
CA TRP A 1 6.38 5.63 -13.65
C TRP A 1 7.03 5.00 -14.88
N PRO A 2 8.27 4.50 -14.76
CA PRO A 2 8.95 3.85 -15.87
C PRO A 2 8.35 2.46 -16.15
N VAL A 3 7.64 2.30 -17.25
CA VAL A 3 7.12 1.00 -17.71
C VAL A 3 8.29 0.15 -18.23
N GLY A 4 8.30 -1.12 -17.89
CA GLY A 4 9.42 -2.01 -18.23
C GLY A 4 10.69 -1.73 -17.42
N ALA A 5 10.54 -1.15 -16.25
CA ALA A 5 11.66 -0.89 -15.38
C ALA A 5 11.25 -0.96 -13.90
N MET A 6 12.18 -1.40 -13.07
CA MET A 6 12.01 -1.45 -11.62
C MET A 6 12.13 -0.04 -11.03
N ALA A 7 11.17 0.33 -10.20
CA ALA A 7 11.30 1.43 -9.28
C ALA A 7 11.54 0.87 -7.87
N GLU A 8 12.68 1.18 -7.27
CA GLU A 8 12.99 0.81 -5.89
C GLU A 8 12.57 1.94 -4.96
N ILE A 9 11.76 1.60 -3.97
CA ILE A 9 11.17 2.54 -3.02
C ILE A 9 11.65 2.16 -1.63
N LEU A 10 12.39 3.08 -1.00
CA LEU A 10 12.93 2.91 0.33
C LEU A 10 11.97 3.52 1.35
N LEU A 11 11.53 2.69 2.30
CA LEU A 11 10.54 3.03 3.31
C LEU A 11 11.20 3.14 4.69
N PRO A 12 10.82 4.09 5.53
CA PRO A 12 11.14 4.04 6.95
C PRO A 12 10.41 2.86 7.60
N ALA A 13 10.97 2.31 8.67
CA ALA A 13 10.48 1.08 9.31
C ALA A 13 9.02 1.16 9.81
N THR A 14 8.53 2.35 10.10
CA THR A 14 7.23 2.61 10.73
C THR A 14 6.19 3.22 9.79
N ALA A 15 6.53 3.46 8.52
CA ALA A 15 5.64 4.17 7.61
C ALA A 15 5.01 3.26 6.57
N HIS A 16 3.69 3.33 6.47
CA HIS A 16 2.85 2.58 5.52
C HIS A 16 2.30 3.54 4.45
N ALA A 17 3.23 4.26 3.82
CA ALA A 17 2.90 5.35 2.91
C ALA A 17 3.02 4.97 1.43
N GLU A 18 3.35 3.71 1.13
CA GLU A 18 3.53 3.22 -0.23
C GLU A 18 2.30 3.43 -1.10
N TRP A 19 1.11 3.23 -0.55
CA TRP A 19 -0.14 3.41 -1.29
C TRP A 19 -0.40 4.86 -1.70
N SER A 20 -0.04 5.83 -0.87
CA SER A 20 -0.13 7.25 -1.22
C SER A 20 0.74 7.59 -2.44
N LEU A 21 1.82 6.82 -2.63
CA LEU A 21 2.74 7.01 -3.75
C LEU A 21 2.31 6.26 -5.02
N VAL A 22 1.92 4.98 -4.89
CA VAL A 22 1.68 4.11 -6.05
C VAL A 22 0.21 3.90 -6.39
N GLY A 23 -0.72 4.15 -5.47
CA GLY A 23 -2.13 3.82 -5.60
C GLY A 23 -2.79 4.44 -6.83
N ALA A 24 -2.62 5.73 -7.06
CA ALA A 24 -3.20 6.42 -8.22
C ALA A 24 -2.65 5.88 -9.56
N ALA A 25 -1.35 5.57 -9.61
CA ALA A 25 -0.74 4.99 -10.81
C ALA A 25 -1.25 3.57 -11.05
N LEU A 26 -1.41 2.79 -9.99
CA LEU A 26 -1.94 1.44 -10.06
C LEU A 26 -3.40 1.44 -10.52
N ALA A 27 -4.23 2.33 -9.99
CA ALA A 27 -5.62 2.51 -10.41
C ALA A 27 -5.73 2.85 -11.90
N LEU A 28 -4.89 3.77 -12.38
CA LEU A 28 -4.85 4.13 -13.81
C LEU A 28 -4.47 2.96 -14.73
N VAL A 29 -3.57 2.09 -14.30
CA VAL A 29 -3.14 0.95 -15.10
C VAL A 29 -4.20 -0.15 -15.10
N LEU A 30 -4.75 -0.48 -13.93
CA LEU A 30 -5.79 -1.49 -13.79
C LEU A 30 -7.13 -1.07 -14.41
N GLY A 31 -7.42 0.24 -14.42
CA GLY A 31 -8.63 0.78 -15.02
C GLY A 31 -8.68 0.67 -16.57
N LYS A 32 -7.53 0.46 -17.22
CA LYS A 32 -7.47 0.32 -18.68
C LYS A 32 -8.03 -1.01 -19.18
N GLN A 33 -7.90 -2.07 -18.40
CA GLN A 33 -8.29 -3.43 -18.79
C GLN A 33 -8.76 -4.22 -17.57
N SER A 34 -10.04 -4.56 -17.55
CA SER A 34 -10.69 -5.21 -16.40
C SER A 34 -10.17 -6.62 -16.08
N HIS A 35 -9.54 -7.29 -17.04
CA HIS A 35 -8.95 -8.63 -16.86
C HIS A 35 -7.55 -8.58 -16.25
N GLN A 36 -6.86 -7.45 -16.33
CA GLN A 36 -5.51 -7.32 -15.77
C GLN A 36 -5.52 -7.33 -14.24
N ARG A 37 -4.41 -7.82 -13.69
CA ARG A 37 -4.18 -7.99 -12.26
C ARG A 37 -2.91 -7.26 -11.83
N ALA A 38 -2.88 -6.85 -10.57
CA ALA A 38 -1.66 -6.51 -9.88
C ALA A 38 -1.35 -7.59 -8.85
N VAL A 39 -0.10 -8.02 -8.81
CA VAL A 39 0.37 -9.01 -7.84
C VAL A 39 1.17 -8.29 -6.74
N LEU A 40 0.76 -8.53 -5.50
CA LEU A 40 1.42 -8.05 -4.30
C LEU A 40 2.14 -9.21 -3.64
N VAL A 41 3.46 -9.13 -3.57
CA VAL A 41 4.31 -10.19 -3.02
C VAL A 41 4.83 -9.79 -1.66
N SER A 42 4.49 -10.56 -0.65
CA SER A 42 4.87 -10.35 0.77
C SER A 42 4.50 -8.95 1.29
N PRO A 43 3.28 -8.43 1.01
CA PRO A 43 2.88 -7.17 1.61
C PRO A 43 2.91 -7.31 3.14
N PRO A 44 3.41 -6.30 3.88
CA PRO A 44 3.52 -6.37 5.34
C PRO A 44 2.17 -6.33 6.05
N TRP A 45 1.11 -6.01 5.33
CA TRP A 45 -0.27 -5.94 5.82
C TRP A 45 -1.22 -6.59 4.84
N GLN A 46 -2.38 -6.98 5.35
CA GLN A 46 -3.51 -7.29 4.49
C GLN A 46 -3.98 -6.01 3.81
N VAL A 47 -4.12 -6.07 2.49
CA VAL A 47 -4.69 -4.95 1.74
C VAL A 47 -6.14 -4.75 2.20
N PHE A 48 -6.40 -3.59 2.78
CA PHE A 48 -7.73 -3.23 3.20
C PHE A 48 -8.60 -2.96 1.96
N THR A 49 -9.50 -3.88 1.66
CA THR A 49 -10.34 -3.84 0.46
C THR A 49 -11.08 -2.51 0.26
N PRO A 50 -11.72 -1.91 1.27
CA PRO A 50 -12.36 -0.61 1.12
C PRO A 50 -11.40 0.50 0.67
N PHE A 51 -10.14 0.47 1.09
CA PHE A 51 -9.14 1.43 0.64
C PHE A 51 -8.80 1.25 -0.84
N ALA A 52 -8.67 0.01 -1.31
CA ALA A 52 -8.40 -0.27 -2.72
C ALA A 52 -9.55 0.22 -3.60
N GLU A 53 -10.78 -0.12 -3.23
CA GLU A 53 -11.99 0.30 -3.96
C GLU A 53 -12.16 1.82 -3.98
N TYR A 54 -11.90 2.46 -2.85
CA TYR A 54 -11.90 3.92 -2.75
C TYR A 54 -10.85 4.58 -3.65
N SER A 55 -9.69 3.93 -3.80
CA SER A 55 -8.62 4.37 -4.71
C SER A 55 -8.94 4.09 -6.18
N GLY A 56 -10.13 3.52 -6.49
CA GLY A 56 -10.52 3.13 -7.83
C GLY A 56 -9.92 1.80 -8.30
N ILE A 57 -9.46 0.97 -7.36
CA ILE A 57 -8.90 -0.35 -7.62
C ILE A 57 -9.91 -1.41 -7.20
N ALA A 58 -10.44 -2.17 -8.14
CA ALA A 58 -11.32 -3.27 -7.79
C ALA A 58 -10.55 -4.37 -7.06
N ALA A 59 -11.02 -4.81 -5.89
CA ALA A 59 -10.36 -5.82 -5.07
C ALA A 59 -10.05 -7.11 -5.83
N ARG A 60 -10.93 -7.52 -6.75
CA ARG A 60 -10.73 -8.70 -7.63
C ARG A 60 -9.51 -8.59 -8.57
N GLN A 61 -8.97 -7.39 -8.77
CA GLN A 61 -7.78 -7.15 -9.58
C GLN A 61 -6.49 -7.23 -8.77
N LEU A 62 -6.57 -7.37 -7.46
CA LEU A 62 -5.41 -7.53 -6.58
C LEU A 62 -5.22 -8.98 -6.19
N CYS A 63 -4.02 -9.51 -6.38
CA CYS A 63 -3.62 -10.84 -5.97
C CYS A 63 -2.50 -10.72 -4.93
N CYS A 64 -2.78 -11.04 -3.67
CA CYS A 64 -1.80 -11.00 -2.59
C CYS A 64 -1.21 -12.40 -2.39
N ILE A 65 0.11 -12.49 -2.40
CA ILE A 65 0.84 -13.75 -2.23
C ILE A 65 1.83 -13.57 -1.09
N HIS A 66 1.70 -14.43 -0.07
CA HIS A 66 2.62 -14.54 1.05
C HIS A 66 3.31 -15.91 0.97
N PRO A 67 4.51 -15.98 0.37
CA PRO A 67 5.25 -17.23 0.34
C PRO A 67 5.58 -17.70 1.74
N ALA A 68 5.41 -19.00 2.01
CA ALA A 68 5.82 -19.58 3.28
C ALA A 68 7.34 -19.50 3.41
N GLN A 69 7.81 -18.87 4.47
CA GLN A 69 9.25 -18.84 4.77
C GLN A 69 9.67 -20.23 5.26
N LYS A 70 10.56 -20.89 4.51
CA LYS A 70 11.10 -22.18 4.89
C LYS A 70 12.41 -21.97 5.69
N PRO A 71 12.58 -22.66 6.82
CA PRO A 71 13.83 -22.61 7.57
C PRO A 71 15.04 -22.98 6.68
N GLY A 72 16.15 -22.25 6.83
CA GLY A 72 17.39 -22.52 6.08
C GLY A 72 17.46 -21.98 4.66
N ARG A 73 16.40 -21.32 4.16
CA ARG A 73 16.47 -20.60 2.87
C ARG A 73 16.99 -19.18 3.02
N VAL A 74 17.59 -18.68 1.94
CA VAL A 74 18.00 -17.28 1.84
C VAL A 74 16.77 -16.39 1.99
N ALA A 75 16.85 -15.38 2.83
CA ALA A 75 15.76 -14.41 3.02
C ALA A 75 15.31 -13.84 1.66
N ASP A 76 14.00 -13.67 1.50
CA ASP A 76 13.32 -13.20 0.29
C ASP A 76 13.42 -14.14 -0.95
N ALA A 77 14.09 -15.29 -0.89
CA ALA A 77 14.27 -16.14 -2.07
C ALA A 77 12.92 -16.56 -2.71
N ASP A 78 11.97 -16.98 -1.88
CA ASP A 78 10.66 -17.40 -2.36
C ASP A 78 9.83 -16.19 -2.86
N SER A 79 9.93 -15.02 -2.22
CA SER A 79 9.28 -13.79 -2.66
C SER A 79 9.86 -13.28 -3.98
N VAL A 80 11.17 -13.39 -4.17
CA VAL A 80 11.82 -13.08 -5.45
C VAL A 80 11.32 -14.03 -6.54
N TRP A 81 11.28 -15.34 -6.27
CA TRP A 81 10.78 -16.33 -7.23
C TRP A 81 9.33 -16.06 -7.61
N VAL A 82 8.44 -15.79 -6.65
CA VAL A 82 7.04 -15.42 -6.92
C VAL A 82 6.97 -14.16 -7.78
N SER A 83 7.78 -13.15 -7.48
CA SER A 83 7.83 -11.92 -8.27
C SER A 83 8.29 -12.18 -9.71
N GLU A 84 9.26 -13.08 -9.92
CA GLU A 84 9.71 -13.52 -11.24
C GLU A 84 8.60 -14.24 -12.01
N GLN A 85 7.82 -15.11 -11.35
CA GLN A 85 6.69 -15.79 -12.00
C GLN A 85 5.56 -14.81 -12.33
N ALA A 86 5.23 -13.89 -11.42
CA ALA A 86 4.24 -12.86 -11.65
C ALA A 86 4.58 -11.99 -12.86
N LEU A 87 5.85 -11.57 -13.01
CA LEU A 87 6.32 -10.80 -14.15
C LEU A 87 6.25 -11.56 -15.49
N LYS A 88 6.16 -12.88 -15.48
CA LYS A 88 5.99 -13.69 -16.70
C LYS A 88 4.53 -13.88 -17.11
N CYS A 89 3.58 -13.56 -16.23
CA CYS A 89 2.16 -13.72 -16.51
C CYS A 89 1.65 -12.56 -17.38
N ARG A 90 0.98 -12.89 -18.48
CA ARG A 90 0.44 -11.90 -19.45
C ARG A 90 -0.67 -11.02 -18.85
N ASP A 91 -1.45 -11.59 -17.93
CA ASP A 91 -2.58 -10.88 -17.29
C ASP A 91 -2.14 -10.02 -16.09
N VAL A 92 -0.84 -9.98 -15.80
CA VAL A 92 -0.28 -9.13 -14.76
C VAL A 92 0.29 -7.87 -15.38
N CYS A 93 -0.22 -6.72 -14.98
CA CYS A 93 0.26 -5.41 -15.45
C CYS A 93 1.22 -4.73 -14.49
N ALA A 94 1.18 -5.12 -13.22
CA ALA A 94 2.03 -4.54 -12.17
C ALA A 94 2.39 -5.58 -11.11
N VAL A 95 3.63 -5.54 -10.64
CA VAL A 95 4.10 -6.31 -9.50
C VAL A 95 4.60 -5.34 -8.42
N LEU A 96 4.07 -5.51 -7.21
CA LEU A 96 4.48 -4.81 -6.01
C LEU A 96 5.13 -5.83 -5.08
N ALA A 97 6.43 -5.72 -4.84
CA ALA A 97 7.18 -6.71 -4.07
C ALA A 97 7.89 -6.09 -2.87
N TRP A 98 7.59 -6.57 -1.68
CA TRP A 98 8.29 -6.21 -0.45
C TRP A 98 9.44 -7.18 -0.23
N LEU A 99 10.65 -6.71 -0.51
CA LEU A 99 11.87 -7.52 -0.55
C LEU A 99 12.97 -6.89 0.33
N PRO A 100 12.81 -6.89 1.66
CA PRO A 100 13.69 -6.17 2.57
C PRO A 100 15.16 -6.61 2.51
N HIS A 101 15.40 -7.90 2.22
CA HIS A 101 16.74 -8.51 2.25
C HIS A 101 17.24 -8.95 0.86
N ALA A 102 16.52 -8.61 -0.21
CA ALA A 102 16.89 -9.05 -1.55
C ALA A 102 18.28 -8.53 -1.95
N GLN A 103 19.10 -9.44 -2.45
CA GLN A 103 20.44 -9.14 -2.94
C GLN A 103 20.40 -8.49 -4.33
N SER A 104 21.45 -7.73 -4.66
CA SER A 104 21.57 -7.01 -5.93
C SER A 104 21.40 -7.91 -7.17
N GLN A 105 21.87 -9.15 -7.10
CA GLN A 105 21.72 -10.12 -8.21
C GLN A 105 20.25 -10.49 -8.45
N ALA A 106 19.46 -10.71 -7.38
CA ALA A 106 18.04 -10.99 -7.48
C ALA A 106 17.28 -9.78 -8.06
N LEU A 107 17.59 -8.59 -7.56
CA LEU A 107 17.01 -7.33 -8.08
C LEU A 107 17.33 -7.14 -9.57
N ARG A 108 18.54 -7.53 -10.02
CA ARG A 108 18.94 -7.45 -11.42
C ARG A 108 18.11 -8.37 -12.31
N ARG A 109 17.83 -9.61 -11.86
CA ARG A 109 16.94 -10.52 -12.60
C ARG A 109 15.53 -9.96 -12.72
N LEU A 110 14.97 -9.43 -11.62
CA LEU A 110 13.64 -8.79 -11.63
C LEU A 110 13.59 -7.59 -12.58
N GLN A 111 14.62 -6.74 -12.58
CA GLN A 111 14.73 -5.62 -13.51
C GLN A 111 14.74 -6.07 -14.97
N LEU A 112 15.48 -7.12 -15.29
CA LEU A 112 15.54 -7.65 -16.66
C LEU A 112 14.19 -8.23 -17.11
N LEU A 113 13.52 -8.97 -16.22
CA LEU A 113 12.19 -9.50 -16.50
C LEU A 113 11.15 -8.39 -16.69
N ALA A 114 11.15 -7.38 -15.84
CA ALA A 114 10.26 -6.23 -15.98
C ALA A 114 10.46 -5.53 -17.34
N ALA A 115 11.72 -5.41 -17.79
CA ALA A 115 12.07 -4.84 -19.08
C ALA A 115 11.57 -5.69 -20.25
N GLN A 116 11.78 -7.00 -20.19
CA GLN A 116 11.35 -7.94 -21.22
C GLN A 116 9.81 -7.98 -21.38
N GLN A 117 9.11 -7.96 -20.26
CA GLN A 117 7.65 -8.06 -20.24
C GLN A 117 6.94 -6.69 -20.32
N ARG A 118 7.69 -5.59 -20.28
CA ARG A 118 7.17 -4.21 -20.30
C ARG A 118 6.14 -3.95 -19.20
N GLN A 119 6.34 -4.55 -18.03
CA GLN A 119 5.46 -4.43 -16.88
C GLN A 119 5.97 -3.39 -15.88
N LEU A 120 5.08 -2.91 -15.01
CA LEU A 120 5.44 -2.09 -13.86
C LEU A 120 5.95 -2.99 -12.73
N LEU A 121 7.09 -2.61 -12.18
CA LEU A 121 7.66 -3.29 -11.01
C LEU A 121 8.03 -2.28 -9.95
N TRP A 122 7.38 -2.34 -8.80
CA TRP A 122 7.73 -1.60 -7.60
C TRP A 122 8.33 -2.54 -6.57
N VAL A 123 9.52 -2.26 -6.11
CA VAL A 123 10.22 -3.01 -5.07
C VAL A 123 10.37 -2.13 -3.84
N PHE A 124 9.75 -2.56 -2.74
CA PHE A 124 9.80 -1.88 -1.46
C PHE A 124 10.88 -2.50 -0.58
N ARG A 125 11.74 -1.65 -0.03
CA ARG A 125 12.85 -2.05 0.84
C ARG A 125 12.99 -1.08 2.01
N PRO A 126 13.61 -1.50 3.12
CA PRO A 126 13.87 -0.60 4.23
C PRO A 126 14.89 0.49 3.85
N GLU A 127 14.81 1.65 4.50
CA GLU A 127 15.70 2.78 4.24
C GLU A 127 17.19 2.42 4.39
N GLN A 128 17.51 1.45 5.26
CA GLN A 128 18.87 0.94 5.45
C GLN A 128 19.49 0.38 4.15
N ALA A 129 18.67 -0.04 3.20
CA ALA A 129 19.14 -0.49 1.89
C ALA A 129 19.64 0.67 1.00
N ARG A 130 19.56 1.93 1.45
CA ARG A 130 19.96 3.11 0.69
C ARG A 130 21.41 3.03 0.20
N GLY A 131 22.34 2.59 1.06
CA GLY A 131 23.76 2.42 0.74
C GLY A 131 24.09 1.22 -0.15
N GLN A 132 23.11 0.32 -0.39
CA GLN A 132 23.35 -0.87 -1.19
C GLN A 132 23.23 -0.56 -2.69
N SER A 133 24.05 -1.28 -3.50
CA SER A 133 23.96 -1.20 -4.96
C SER A 133 22.61 -1.73 -5.46
N SER A 134 22.00 -1.00 -6.38
CA SER A 134 20.72 -1.38 -6.98
C SER A 134 20.71 -1.16 -8.48
N PRO A 135 20.19 -2.13 -9.26
CA PRO A 135 20.02 -2.02 -10.70
C PRO A 135 18.85 -1.11 -11.11
N ALA A 136 18.00 -0.70 -10.16
CA ALA A 136 16.82 0.11 -10.42
C ALA A 136 17.22 1.44 -11.12
N PRO A 137 16.60 1.78 -12.26
CA PRO A 137 16.81 3.08 -12.90
C PRO A 137 16.13 4.23 -12.15
N LEU A 138 15.17 3.94 -11.30
CA LEU A 138 14.52 4.89 -10.40
C LEU A 138 14.60 4.38 -8.96
N ARG A 139 15.19 5.21 -8.06
CA ARG A 139 15.21 4.95 -6.62
C ARG A 139 14.66 6.14 -5.88
N LEU A 140 13.71 5.86 -5.02
CA LEU A 140 13.03 6.85 -4.19
C LEU A 140 13.26 6.54 -2.72
N CYS A 141 13.37 7.58 -1.89
CA CYS A 141 13.35 7.45 -0.45
C CYS A 141 12.15 8.22 0.09
N LEU A 142 11.32 7.55 0.86
CA LEU A 142 10.13 8.13 1.46
C LEU A 142 10.41 8.53 2.90
N LYS A 143 9.82 9.63 3.31
CA LYS A 143 9.76 10.06 4.71
C LYS A 143 8.36 10.57 4.98
N VAL A 144 7.76 10.11 6.06
CA VAL A 144 6.48 10.64 6.53
C VAL A 144 6.78 11.74 7.54
N LEU A 145 6.20 12.90 7.30
CA LEU A 145 6.29 14.04 8.20
C LEU A 145 4.89 14.61 8.38
N ASP A 146 4.37 14.52 9.58
CA ASP A 146 3.00 14.88 9.92
C ASP A 146 1.98 14.19 9.00
N LYS A 147 1.26 14.96 8.18
CA LYS A 147 0.28 14.45 7.20
C LYS A 147 0.80 14.47 5.76
N THR A 148 2.10 14.65 5.58
CA THR A 148 2.73 14.72 4.25
C THR A 148 3.69 13.57 4.03
N LEU A 149 3.73 13.10 2.78
CA LEU A 149 4.70 12.15 2.30
C LEU A 149 5.77 12.91 1.52
N GLN A 150 6.96 12.97 2.07
CA GLN A 150 8.13 13.51 1.40
C GLN A 150 8.80 12.43 0.55
N VAL A 151 8.94 12.69 -0.73
CA VAL A 151 9.57 11.80 -1.70
C VAL A 151 10.87 12.43 -2.18
N ARG A 152 11.99 11.79 -1.85
CA ARG A 152 13.32 12.18 -2.36
C ARG A 152 13.74 11.21 -3.45
N VAL A 153 14.08 11.77 -4.62
CA VAL A 153 14.64 10.98 -5.73
C VAL A 153 16.14 10.79 -5.49
N ILE A 154 16.55 9.55 -5.20
CA ILE A 154 17.96 9.20 -4.97
C ILE A 154 18.67 8.91 -6.29
N LYS A 155 17.98 8.25 -7.21
CA LYS A 155 18.50 7.87 -8.52
C LYS A 155 17.41 7.97 -9.58
N ARG A 156 17.73 8.53 -10.73
CA ARG A 156 16.84 8.57 -11.90
C ARG A 156 17.65 8.60 -13.18
N ARG A 157 17.02 8.33 -14.31
CA ARG A 157 17.58 8.64 -15.63
C ARG A 157 17.45 10.15 -15.85
N GLY A 158 18.50 10.78 -16.37
CA GLY A 158 18.57 12.24 -16.59
C GLY A 158 19.19 12.99 -15.40
N PRO A 159 19.11 14.32 -15.38
CA PRO A 159 19.78 15.14 -14.38
C PRO A 159 19.25 14.85 -12.96
N PRO A 160 20.09 15.01 -11.93
CA PRO A 160 19.67 14.85 -10.54
C PRO A 160 18.48 15.75 -10.21
N LEU A 161 17.60 15.27 -9.33
CA LEU A 161 16.51 16.05 -8.77
C LEU A 161 16.79 16.28 -7.30
N GLU A 162 17.21 17.48 -6.94
CA GLU A 162 17.58 17.82 -5.56
C GLU A 162 16.37 18.16 -4.68
N ARG A 163 15.30 18.69 -5.31
CA ARG A 163 14.09 19.05 -4.56
C ARG A 163 13.36 17.82 -4.01
N VAL A 164 12.85 17.93 -2.79
CA VAL A 164 11.90 16.98 -2.22
C VAL A 164 10.54 17.26 -2.81
N ILE A 165 9.83 16.18 -3.20
CA ILE A 165 8.44 16.26 -3.65
C ILE A 165 7.57 15.96 -2.45
N GLU A 166 6.61 16.81 -2.16
CA GLU A 166 5.64 16.61 -1.10
C GLU A 166 4.32 16.16 -1.68
N LEU A 167 3.77 15.09 -1.13
CA LEU A 167 2.49 14.51 -1.48
C LEU A 167 1.62 14.43 -0.23
N PRO A 168 0.30 14.56 -0.34
CA PRO A 168 -0.58 14.24 0.77
C PRO A 168 -0.42 12.75 1.15
N LEU A 169 -0.34 12.46 2.44
CA LEU A 169 -0.20 11.10 2.93
C LEU A 169 -1.42 10.23 2.60
N LEU A 170 -2.59 10.84 2.62
CA LEU A 170 -3.84 10.22 2.19
C LEU A 170 -4.43 11.04 1.04
N ASN A 171 -5.08 10.37 0.09
CA ASN A 171 -5.88 11.08 -0.90
C ASN A 171 -6.94 11.92 -0.16
N GLN A 172 -7.15 13.18 -0.60
CA GLN A 172 -8.08 14.13 0.06
C GLN A 172 -9.47 13.49 0.27
N ARG A 173 -9.99 12.80 -0.73
CA ARG A 173 -11.26 12.09 -0.63
C ARG A 173 -11.27 11.03 0.47
N LEU A 174 -10.17 10.28 0.65
CA LEU A 174 -10.06 9.28 1.72
C LEU A 174 -10.03 9.95 3.10
N GLN A 175 -9.36 11.10 3.22
CA GLN A 175 -9.40 11.90 4.44
C GLN A 175 -10.83 12.35 4.76
N ASP A 176 -11.54 12.90 3.76
CA ASP A 176 -12.91 13.38 3.91
C ASP A 176 -13.85 12.23 4.31
N GLU A 177 -13.70 11.06 3.70
CA GLU A 177 -14.51 9.87 4.03
C GLU A 177 -14.21 9.31 5.42
N LEU A 178 -12.94 9.27 5.82
CA LEU A 178 -12.54 8.84 7.17
C LEU A 178 -13.06 9.79 8.24
N LEU A 179 -13.03 11.11 7.97
CA LEU A 179 -13.62 12.10 8.87
C LEU A 179 -15.14 11.93 8.96
N ALA A 180 -15.83 11.80 7.82
CA ALA A 180 -17.27 11.55 7.79
C ALA A 180 -17.68 10.23 8.46
N GLN A 181 -16.85 9.17 8.40
CA GLN A 181 -17.07 7.94 9.15
C GLN A 181 -16.86 8.12 10.65
N ALA A 182 -15.83 8.88 11.04
CA ALA A 182 -15.57 9.17 12.45
C ALA A 182 -16.74 9.95 13.06
N ASP A 183 -17.26 10.95 12.35
CA ASP A 183 -18.40 11.77 12.78
C ASP A 183 -19.67 10.93 12.91
N ARG A 184 -19.98 10.08 11.91
CA ARG A 184 -21.13 9.15 11.98
C ARG A 184 -21.01 8.21 13.16
N LYS A 185 -19.82 7.69 13.45
CA LYS A 185 -19.59 6.79 14.59
C LYS A 185 -19.70 7.50 15.93
N ALA A 186 -19.26 8.76 16.00
CA ALA A 186 -19.44 9.60 17.20
C ALA A 186 -20.93 9.90 17.45
N GLN A 187 -21.65 10.29 16.40
CA GLN A 187 -23.09 10.54 16.48
C GLN A 187 -23.87 9.30 16.92
N SER A 188 -23.61 8.15 16.32
CA SER A 188 -24.25 6.88 16.70
C SER A 188 -23.99 6.48 18.16
N ARG A 189 -22.81 6.82 18.71
CA ARG A 189 -22.55 6.59 20.15
C ARG A 189 -23.36 7.54 21.03
N GLN A 190 -23.44 8.82 20.67
CA GLN A 190 -24.25 9.79 21.40
C GLN A 190 -25.74 9.43 21.39
N ASP A 191 -26.25 9.00 20.23
CA ASP A 191 -27.64 8.55 20.09
C ASP A 191 -27.91 7.30 20.95
N ALA A 192 -26.96 6.34 21.01
CA ALA A 192 -27.07 5.15 21.84
C ALA A 192 -27.03 5.47 23.35
N GLU A 193 -26.16 6.41 23.76
CA GLU A 193 -26.10 6.90 25.13
C GLU A 193 -27.39 7.63 25.55
N ALA A 194 -27.92 8.49 24.68
CA ALA A 194 -29.18 9.19 24.91
C ALA A 194 -30.36 8.21 25.04
N LEU A 195 -30.39 7.16 24.21
CA LEU A 195 -31.40 6.10 24.29
C LEU A 195 -31.30 5.32 25.62
N LEU A 196 -30.08 4.99 26.05
CA LEU A 196 -29.82 4.32 27.32
C LEU A 196 -30.27 5.17 28.52
N GLU A 197 -30.01 6.45 28.50
CA GLU A 197 -30.46 7.39 29.53
C GLU A 197 -32.00 7.49 29.58
N SER A 198 -32.64 7.58 28.41
CA SER A 198 -34.09 7.59 28.29
C SER A 198 -34.74 6.30 28.85
N LEU A 199 -34.15 5.13 28.57
CA LEU A 199 -34.62 3.83 29.09
C LEU A 199 -34.44 3.72 30.61
N LYS A 200 -33.33 4.27 31.17
CA LYS A 200 -33.13 4.32 32.61
C LYS A 200 -34.15 5.23 33.30
N ALA A 201 -34.41 6.40 32.74
CA ALA A 201 -35.39 7.35 33.25
C ALA A 201 -36.83 6.74 33.21
N GLY A 202 -37.20 6.06 32.10
CA GLY A 202 -38.49 5.37 31.97
C GLY A 202 -38.66 4.23 32.97
N ARG A 203 -37.62 3.48 33.28
CA ARG A 203 -37.65 2.44 34.31
C ARG A 203 -37.82 2.99 35.74
N LEU A 204 -37.21 4.14 36.02
CA LEU A 204 -37.36 4.81 37.32
C LEU A 204 -38.80 5.30 37.53
N LEU A 205 -39.44 5.83 36.49
CA LEU A 205 -40.85 6.27 36.56
C LEU A 205 -41.83 5.08 36.75
N SER A 206 -41.60 3.95 36.10
CA SER A 206 -42.45 2.76 36.24
C SER A 206 -42.27 2.06 37.57
N SER A 207 -41.21 2.26 38.30
CA SER A 207 -40.96 1.69 39.63
C SER A 207 -41.54 2.57 40.77
N MET A 208 -42.02 3.78 40.47
CA MET A 208 -42.67 4.68 41.43
C MET A 208 -44.19 4.61 41.40
N GLU A 209 -44.82 3.93 40.43
CA GLU A 209 -46.26 3.76 40.33
C GLU A 209 -46.70 2.34 40.77
N VAL A 210 -46.42 1.97 42.01
CA VAL A 210 -47.12 0.84 42.67
C VAL A 210 -47.87 1.43 43.86
N PRO A 211 -49.16 1.79 43.74
CA PRO A 211 -49.99 2.03 44.91
C PRO A 211 -50.44 0.71 45.52
N SER A 212 -50.48 0.70 46.81
CA SER A 212 -51.05 -0.31 47.71
C SER A 212 -52.49 -0.64 47.43
#